data_cbfe2d9bfb968cac67c1357c91b57e5f
#
_entry.id   cbfe2d9bfb968cac67c1357c91b57e5f
#
_cell.length_a   1.000
_cell.length_b   1.000
_cell.length_c   1.000
_cell.angle_alpha   90.00
_cell.angle_beta   90.00
_cell.angle_gamma   90.00
#
_symmetry.space_group_name_H-M   'P 1'
#
loop_
_entity.id
_entity.type
_entity.pdbx_description
1 polymer ?
#
loop_
_entity_poly.entity_id
_entity_poly.type
_entity_poly.pdbx_seq_one_letter_code
_entity_poly.pdbx_strand_id
1 'polypeptide(L)'
;MSAKGGDVSQGMSDGVIASAIKVLYPGFASMSSDAQAAAINTWSFPVRKAAHLSEYAMLGLLASNACIQLARARGSEVCLRSDGKRLLLVAFVLCVLYAASDEFHQLFVDGRSGQLRDVVIDSCGAAIGVLVARLALLRKG
;
A
#
# COMPACT_ATOMS: atom_id res chain seq x y z
N MET A 1 17.64 -24.57 -14.25
CA MET A 1 18.44 -23.47 -13.67
C MET A 1 17.64 -22.19 -13.82
N SER A 2 16.77 -21.86 -12.87
CA SER A 2 16.12 -20.53 -12.82
C SER A 2 15.44 -20.34 -11.46
N ALA A 3 16.24 -20.08 -10.42
CA ALA A 3 15.74 -19.79 -9.06
C ALA A 3 16.36 -18.51 -8.48
N LYS A 4 16.80 -17.56 -9.33
CA LYS A 4 17.54 -16.38 -8.83
C LYS A 4 16.73 -15.09 -8.67
N GLY A 5 15.51 -15.00 -9.17
CA GLY A 5 14.72 -13.77 -9.07
C GLY A 5 13.98 -13.62 -7.75
N GLY A 6 13.46 -14.71 -7.21
CA GLY A 6 12.73 -14.72 -5.93
C GLY A 6 13.62 -14.49 -4.70
N ASP A 7 14.82 -15.08 -4.71
CA ASP A 7 15.76 -15.00 -3.59
C ASP A 7 16.30 -13.58 -3.34
N VAL A 8 16.56 -12.81 -4.39
CA VAL A 8 17.10 -11.45 -4.24
C VAL A 8 16.04 -10.50 -3.67
N SER A 9 14.80 -10.61 -4.11
CA SER A 9 13.69 -9.79 -3.61
C SER A 9 13.33 -10.14 -2.16
N GLN A 10 13.37 -11.44 -1.81
CA GLN A 10 13.16 -11.88 -0.41
C GLN A 10 14.31 -11.43 0.47
N GLY A 11 15.56 -11.58 0.06
CA GLY A 11 16.71 -11.15 0.85
C GLY A 11 16.76 -9.65 1.11
N MET A 12 16.34 -8.82 0.17
CA MET A 12 16.21 -7.36 0.39
C MET A 12 15.09 -7.03 1.39
N SER A 13 13.95 -7.68 1.28
CA SER A 13 12.83 -7.50 2.22
C SER A 13 13.23 -7.97 3.63
N ASP A 14 13.90 -9.09 3.74
CA ASP A 14 14.35 -9.65 5.04
C ASP A 14 15.38 -8.74 5.70
N GLY A 15 16.26 -8.10 4.94
CA GLY A 15 17.21 -7.11 5.45
C GLY A 15 16.53 -5.86 6.02
N VAL A 16 15.50 -5.35 5.35
CA VAL A 16 14.69 -4.22 5.84
C VAL A 16 13.93 -4.61 7.11
N ILE A 17 13.32 -5.81 7.12
CA ILE A 17 12.59 -6.34 8.27
C ILE A 17 13.53 -6.54 9.47
N ALA A 18 14.70 -7.14 9.26
CA ALA A 18 15.70 -7.31 10.30
C ALA A 18 16.16 -5.96 10.89
N SER A 19 16.31 -4.94 10.04
CA SER A 19 16.68 -3.59 10.49
C SER A 19 15.56 -2.95 11.30
N ALA A 20 14.31 -3.10 10.87
CA ALA A 20 13.14 -2.62 11.61
C ALA A 20 13.00 -3.32 12.97
N ILE A 21 13.18 -4.65 13.00
CA ILE A 21 13.11 -5.42 14.25
C ILE A 21 14.22 -5.00 15.20
N LYS A 22 15.44 -4.75 14.72
CA LYS A 22 16.56 -4.25 15.56
C LYS A 22 16.25 -2.94 16.25
N VAL A 23 15.54 -2.04 15.56
CA VAL A 23 15.15 -0.74 16.12
C VAL A 23 14.04 -0.90 17.16
N LEU A 24 13.07 -1.77 16.88
CA LEU A 24 11.88 -1.97 17.74
C LEU A 24 12.15 -2.90 18.92
N TYR A 25 13.11 -3.82 18.78
CA TYR A 25 13.46 -4.81 19.80
C TYR A 25 14.98 -4.88 20.03
N PRO A 26 15.53 -4.12 21.00
CA PRO A 26 16.98 -4.04 21.24
C PRO A 26 17.65 -5.38 21.52
N GLY A 27 16.92 -6.37 22.06
CA GLY A 27 17.41 -7.74 22.31
C GLY A 27 17.57 -8.62 21.06
N PHE A 28 17.12 -8.17 19.88
CA PHE A 28 17.19 -8.99 18.65
C PHE A 28 18.63 -9.35 18.27
N ALA A 29 19.57 -8.43 18.45
CA ALA A 29 20.97 -8.65 18.08
C ALA A 29 21.68 -9.71 18.97
N SER A 30 21.17 -9.98 20.17
CA SER A 30 21.70 -10.99 21.10
C SER A 30 21.04 -12.36 20.96
N MET A 31 20.03 -12.51 20.08
CA MET A 31 19.41 -13.80 19.81
C MET A 31 20.32 -14.71 18.97
N SER A 32 20.12 -16.04 19.09
CA SER A 32 20.76 -17.00 18.20
C SER A 32 20.26 -16.77 16.73
N SER A 33 21.08 -17.20 15.77
CA SER A 33 20.75 -17.10 14.33
C SER A 33 19.39 -17.71 14.00
N ASP A 34 19.06 -18.84 14.59
CA ASP A 34 17.79 -19.53 14.37
C ASP A 34 16.60 -18.76 14.96
N ALA A 35 16.78 -18.15 16.14
CA ALA A 35 15.75 -17.30 16.74
C ALA A 35 15.54 -16.00 15.95
N GLN A 36 16.62 -15.42 15.40
CA GLN A 36 16.52 -14.26 14.50
C GLN A 36 15.77 -14.61 13.21
N ALA A 37 16.10 -15.75 12.58
CA ALA A 37 15.41 -16.22 11.37
C ALA A 37 13.92 -16.50 11.64
N ALA A 38 13.59 -17.13 12.75
CA ALA A 38 12.20 -17.37 13.15
C ALA A 38 11.42 -16.04 13.37
N ALA A 39 12.05 -15.07 14.02
CA ALA A 39 11.45 -13.74 14.20
C ALA A 39 11.23 -13.02 12.87
N ILE A 40 12.20 -13.01 11.95
CA ILE A 40 12.07 -12.44 10.62
C ILE A 40 10.91 -13.10 9.86
N ASN A 41 10.84 -14.42 9.85
CA ASN A 41 9.76 -15.16 9.19
C ASN A 41 8.37 -14.80 9.76
N THR A 42 8.27 -14.68 11.08
CA THR A 42 7.00 -14.32 11.76
C THR A 42 6.54 -12.91 11.39
N TRP A 43 7.46 -11.95 11.35
CA TRP A 43 7.15 -10.55 11.10
C TRP A 43 7.12 -10.16 9.61
N SER A 44 7.68 -10.99 8.73
CA SER A 44 7.75 -10.68 7.29
C SER A 44 6.38 -10.49 6.66
N PHE A 45 5.40 -11.33 7.01
CA PHE A 45 4.04 -11.22 6.48
C PHE A 45 3.33 -9.94 6.94
N PRO A 46 3.17 -9.65 8.26
CA PRO A 46 2.48 -8.44 8.70
C PRO A 46 3.19 -7.15 8.26
N VAL A 47 4.51 -7.12 8.23
CA VAL A 47 5.27 -5.94 7.79
C VAL A 47 5.03 -5.66 6.31
N ARG A 48 5.08 -6.68 5.44
CA ARG A 48 4.73 -6.51 4.02
C ARG A 48 3.30 -6.01 3.82
N LYS A 49 2.34 -6.56 4.55
CA LYS A 49 0.93 -6.12 4.44
C LYS A 49 0.73 -4.69 4.95
N ALA A 50 1.43 -4.30 6.01
CA ALA A 50 1.42 -2.92 6.48
C ALA A 50 2.05 -1.95 5.46
N ALA A 51 3.12 -2.36 4.78
CA ALA A 51 3.73 -1.59 3.71
C ALA A 51 2.75 -1.36 2.56
N HIS A 52 2.15 -2.42 2.01
CA HIS A 52 1.12 -2.33 0.97
C HIS A 52 -0.05 -1.43 1.39
N LEU A 53 -0.58 -1.64 2.59
CA LEU A 53 -1.65 -0.80 3.12
C LEU A 53 -1.27 0.69 3.14
N SER A 54 -0.05 1.02 3.57
CA SER A 54 0.44 2.41 3.64
C SER A 54 0.71 3.00 2.26
N GLU A 55 1.26 2.23 1.32
CA GLU A 55 1.48 2.62 -0.07
C GLU A 55 0.15 2.98 -0.76
N TYR A 56 -0.85 2.12 -0.61
CA TYR A 56 -2.18 2.37 -1.19
C TYR A 56 -2.95 3.48 -0.46
N ALA A 57 -2.71 3.70 0.84
CA ALA A 57 -3.25 4.86 1.55
C ALA A 57 -2.66 6.16 0.99
N MET A 58 -1.36 6.20 0.74
CA MET A 58 -0.71 7.33 0.07
C MET A 58 -1.25 7.52 -1.35
N LEU A 59 -1.38 6.45 -2.13
CA LEU A 59 -1.95 6.49 -3.48
C LEU A 59 -3.36 7.06 -3.47
N GLY A 60 -4.24 6.58 -2.58
CA GLY A 60 -5.61 7.07 -2.44
C GLY A 60 -5.69 8.55 -2.08
N LEU A 61 -4.81 9.02 -1.19
CA LEU A 61 -4.70 10.43 -0.83
C LEU A 61 -4.27 11.29 -2.03
N LEU A 62 -3.22 10.87 -2.74
CA LEU A 62 -2.67 11.60 -3.90
C LEU A 62 -3.64 11.60 -5.07
N ALA A 63 -4.28 10.46 -5.39
CA ALA A 63 -5.27 10.35 -6.46
C ALA A 63 -6.48 11.24 -6.18
N SER A 64 -6.96 11.28 -4.93
CA SER A 64 -8.03 12.17 -4.50
C SER A 64 -7.67 13.63 -4.72
N ASN A 65 -6.47 14.04 -4.29
CA ASN A 65 -5.99 15.40 -4.49
C ASN A 65 -5.85 15.73 -5.99
N ALA A 66 -5.30 14.83 -6.79
CA ALA A 66 -5.15 15.03 -8.23
C ALA A 66 -6.51 15.21 -8.93
N CYS A 67 -7.51 14.37 -8.62
CA CYS A 67 -8.86 14.49 -9.18
C CYS A 67 -9.51 15.86 -8.86
N ILE A 68 -9.33 16.33 -7.61
CA ILE A 68 -9.87 17.62 -7.17
C ILE A 68 -9.18 18.78 -7.87
N GLN A 69 -7.85 18.76 -7.93
CA GLN A 69 -7.09 19.83 -8.61
C GLN A 69 -7.36 19.87 -10.11
N LEU A 70 -7.50 18.71 -10.75
CA LEU A 70 -7.85 18.64 -12.17
C LEU A 70 -9.24 19.21 -12.45
N ALA A 71 -10.22 18.93 -11.60
CA ALA A 71 -11.57 19.50 -11.73
C ALA A 71 -11.55 21.02 -11.57
N ARG A 72 -10.80 21.54 -10.59
CA ARG A 72 -10.61 22.99 -10.39
C ARG A 72 -9.94 23.67 -11.60
N ALA A 73 -8.89 23.06 -12.12
CA ALA A 73 -8.17 23.59 -13.29
C ALA A 73 -9.03 23.66 -14.56
N ARG A 74 -10.06 22.81 -14.66
CA ARG A 74 -11.05 22.83 -15.77
C ARG A 74 -12.18 23.84 -15.56
N GLY A 75 -12.08 24.73 -14.57
CA GLY A 75 -13.10 25.75 -14.30
C GLY A 75 -14.38 25.20 -13.65
N SER A 76 -14.36 23.95 -13.20
CA SER A 76 -15.47 23.40 -12.43
C SER A 76 -15.44 23.99 -11.03
N GLU A 77 -16.46 24.77 -10.68
CA GLU A 77 -16.72 25.10 -9.28
C GLU A 77 -17.06 23.79 -8.55
N VAL A 78 -16.04 23.17 -7.94
CA VAL A 78 -16.22 21.92 -7.21
C VAL A 78 -17.04 22.21 -5.97
N CYS A 79 -18.35 22.01 -6.06
CA CYS A 79 -19.20 21.95 -4.88
C CYS A 79 -18.78 20.73 -4.07
N LEU A 80 -18.03 20.96 -2.97
CA LEU A 80 -17.46 19.92 -2.12
C LEU A 80 -18.50 18.92 -1.58
N ARG A 81 -19.77 19.30 -1.58
CA ARG A 81 -20.86 18.50 -1.04
C ARG A 81 -21.41 17.45 -2.02
N SER A 82 -21.46 17.75 -3.34
CA SER A 82 -21.95 16.81 -4.37
C SER A 82 -20.83 16.29 -5.26
N ASP A 83 -20.03 17.19 -5.84
CA ASP A 83 -19.02 16.83 -6.82
C ASP A 83 -17.77 16.26 -6.16
N GLY A 84 -17.43 16.74 -4.95
CA GLY A 84 -16.34 16.19 -4.16
C GLY A 84 -16.50 14.70 -3.87
N LYS A 85 -17.72 14.22 -3.59
CA LYS A 85 -17.98 12.78 -3.39
C LYS A 85 -17.74 11.96 -4.65
N ARG A 86 -18.15 12.47 -5.81
CA ARG A 86 -17.95 11.80 -7.10
C ARG A 86 -16.47 11.71 -7.45
N LEU A 87 -15.71 12.80 -7.25
CA LEU A 87 -14.27 12.82 -7.49
C LEU A 87 -13.52 11.87 -6.58
N LEU A 88 -13.89 11.79 -5.30
CA LEU A 88 -13.33 10.85 -4.35
C LEU A 88 -13.66 9.39 -4.71
N LEU A 89 -14.88 9.13 -5.18
CA LEU A 89 -15.27 7.81 -5.66
C LEU A 89 -14.46 7.42 -6.90
N VAL A 90 -14.28 8.32 -7.85
CA VAL A 90 -13.44 8.09 -9.03
C VAL A 90 -12.00 7.77 -8.61
N ALA A 91 -11.43 8.55 -7.69
CA ALA A 91 -10.08 8.29 -7.18
C ALA A 91 -9.98 6.90 -6.53
N PHE A 92 -10.97 6.52 -5.71
CA PHE A 92 -11.03 5.20 -5.09
C PHE A 92 -11.11 4.07 -6.13
N VAL A 93 -12.01 4.19 -7.10
CA VAL A 93 -12.17 3.18 -8.17
C VAL A 93 -10.88 3.02 -8.97
N LEU A 94 -10.18 4.11 -9.30
CA LEU A 94 -8.89 4.05 -9.98
C LEU A 94 -7.84 3.30 -9.15
N CYS A 95 -7.79 3.52 -7.84
CA CYS A 95 -6.88 2.80 -6.95
C CYS A 95 -7.21 1.30 -6.89
N VAL A 96 -8.49 0.92 -6.83
CA VAL A 96 -8.92 -0.50 -6.83
C VAL A 96 -8.58 -1.17 -8.15
N LEU A 97 -8.80 -0.50 -9.29
CA LEU A 97 -8.42 -1.03 -10.60
C LEU A 97 -6.90 -1.20 -10.72
N TYR A 98 -6.14 -0.27 -10.17
CA TYR A 98 -4.69 -0.37 -10.13
C TYR A 98 -4.23 -1.56 -9.27
N ALA A 99 -4.81 -1.75 -8.06
CA ALA A 99 -4.54 -2.90 -7.21
C ALA A 99 -4.86 -4.23 -7.91
N ALA A 100 -6.02 -4.32 -8.57
CA ALA A 100 -6.39 -5.50 -9.34
C ALA A 100 -5.45 -5.76 -10.51
N SER A 101 -4.97 -4.71 -11.19
CA SER A 101 -3.99 -4.80 -12.27
C SER A 101 -2.63 -5.28 -11.77
N ASP A 102 -2.19 -4.80 -10.60
CA ASP A 102 -0.93 -5.24 -9.98
C ASP A 102 -0.97 -6.73 -9.63
N GLU A 103 -2.05 -7.18 -8.98
CA GLU A 103 -2.24 -8.60 -8.66
C GLU A 103 -2.37 -9.47 -9.92
N PHE A 104 -3.04 -8.97 -10.97
CA PHE A 104 -3.08 -9.65 -12.25
C PHE A 104 -1.68 -9.78 -12.87
N HIS A 105 -0.88 -8.72 -12.81
CA HIS A 105 0.50 -8.75 -13.30
C HIS A 105 1.36 -9.75 -12.50
N GLN A 106 1.14 -9.88 -11.21
CA GLN A 106 1.87 -10.83 -10.36
C GLN A 106 1.62 -12.30 -10.74
N LEU A 107 0.52 -12.63 -11.39
CA LEU A 107 0.27 -13.99 -11.92
C LEU A 107 1.28 -14.41 -12.99
N PHE A 108 1.94 -13.47 -13.65
CA PHE A 108 2.94 -13.71 -14.69
C PHE A 108 4.38 -13.67 -14.18
N VAL A 109 4.57 -13.45 -12.87
CA VAL A 109 5.90 -13.37 -12.24
C VAL A 109 6.19 -14.70 -11.54
N ASP A 110 7.27 -15.38 -11.94
CA ASP A 110 7.69 -16.65 -11.34
C ASP A 110 7.89 -16.51 -9.82
N GLY A 111 7.28 -17.43 -9.06
CA GLY A 111 7.38 -17.46 -7.59
C GLY A 111 6.41 -16.52 -6.87
N ARG A 112 5.53 -15.81 -7.57
CA ARG A 112 4.44 -15.04 -6.98
C ARG A 112 3.07 -15.63 -7.34
N SER A 113 2.16 -15.60 -6.38
CA SER A 113 0.76 -15.96 -6.60
C SER A 113 -0.09 -14.73 -6.35
N GLY A 114 -0.78 -14.22 -7.38
CA GLY A 114 -1.77 -13.17 -7.21
C GLY A 114 -2.90 -13.65 -6.28
N GLN A 115 -3.20 -12.88 -5.27
CA GLN A 115 -4.22 -13.22 -4.27
C GLN A 115 -5.27 -12.13 -4.17
N LEU A 116 -6.53 -12.48 -4.39
CA LEU A 116 -7.65 -11.54 -4.20
C LEU A 116 -7.63 -10.85 -2.83
N ARG A 117 -7.10 -11.54 -1.81
CA ARG A 117 -6.92 -10.96 -0.48
C ARG A 117 -6.01 -9.72 -0.50
N ASP A 118 -5.01 -9.69 -1.34
CA ASP A 118 -4.08 -8.57 -1.45
C ASP A 118 -4.77 -7.37 -2.11
N VAL A 119 -5.58 -7.57 -3.13
CA VAL A 119 -6.45 -6.52 -3.69
C VAL A 119 -7.37 -5.91 -2.62
N VAL A 120 -7.90 -6.73 -1.71
CA VAL A 120 -8.76 -6.23 -0.63
C VAL A 120 -7.97 -5.38 0.36
N ILE A 121 -6.78 -5.81 0.77
CA ILE A 121 -5.90 -5.06 1.68
C ILE A 121 -5.50 -3.72 1.06
N ASP A 122 -5.09 -3.71 -0.19
CA ASP A 122 -4.70 -2.52 -0.95
C ASP A 122 -5.88 -1.57 -1.13
N SER A 123 -7.08 -2.11 -1.41
CA SER A 123 -8.32 -1.32 -1.46
C SER A 123 -8.68 -0.70 -0.12
N CYS A 124 -8.44 -1.40 1.00
CA CYS A 124 -8.61 -0.83 2.35
C CYS A 124 -7.63 0.34 2.58
N GLY A 125 -6.37 0.18 2.18
CA GLY A 125 -5.39 1.26 2.19
C GLY A 125 -5.88 2.48 1.41
N ALA A 126 -6.28 2.27 0.16
CA ALA A 126 -6.82 3.34 -0.69
C ALA A 126 -8.04 4.03 -0.07
N ALA A 127 -8.95 3.29 0.54
CA ALA A 127 -10.12 3.84 1.23
C ALA A 127 -9.71 4.75 2.40
N ILE A 128 -8.70 4.37 3.17
CA ILE A 128 -8.14 5.20 4.26
C ILE A 128 -7.59 6.51 3.68
N GLY A 129 -6.80 6.46 2.61
CA GLY A 129 -6.24 7.65 1.95
C GLY A 129 -7.32 8.60 1.43
N VAL A 130 -8.34 8.06 0.77
CA VAL A 130 -9.51 8.81 0.29
C VAL A 130 -10.29 9.45 1.45
N LEU A 131 -10.46 8.73 2.56
CA LEU A 131 -11.12 9.26 3.75
C LEU A 131 -10.34 10.44 4.35
N VAL A 132 -9.02 10.32 4.45
CA VAL A 132 -8.15 11.41 4.91
C VAL A 132 -8.28 12.64 4.01
N ALA A 133 -8.26 12.45 2.69
CA ALA A 133 -8.49 13.53 1.73
C ALA A 133 -9.84 14.21 1.93
N ARG A 134 -10.90 13.42 2.15
CA ARG A 134 -12.25 13.95 2.43
C ARG A 134 -12.29 14.80 3.70
N LEU A 135 -11.67 14.31 4.79
CA LEU A 135 -11.63 15.03 6.06
C LEU A 135 -10.84 16.34 5.93
N ALA A 136 -9.74 16.33 5.18
CA ALA A 136 -8.96 17.53 4.91
C ALA A 136 -9.75 18.58 4.09
N LEU A 137 -10.59 18.12 3.15
CA LEU A 137 -11.48 19.01 2.39
C LEU A 137 -12.57 19.65 3.26
N LEU A 138 -13.19 18.85 4.13
CA LEU A 138 -14.26 19.34 5.03
C LEU A 138 -13.76 20.37 6.05
N ARG A 139 -12.46 20.37 6.37
CA ARG A 139 -11.83 21.37 7.28
C ARG A 139 -11.52 22.69 6.59
N LYS A 140 -11.47 22.73 5.27
CA LYS A 140 -11.11 23.92 4.48
C LYS A 140 -12.32 24.66 3.89
N GLY A 141 -13.50 24.12 4.02
CA GLY A 141 -14.77 24.71 3.59
C GLY A 141 -15.62 25.11 4.76
#